data_c67abcbb5a8b0f8490a377d88a4af227
#
_entry.id   c67abcbb5a8b0f8490a377d88a4af227
#
_cell.length_a   1.000
_cell.length_b   1.000
_cell.length_c   1.000
_cell.angle_alpha   90.00
_cell.angle_beta   90.00
_cell.angle_gamma   90.00
#
_symmetry.space_group_name_H-M   'P 1'
#
loop_
_entity.id
_entity.type
_entity.pdbx_description
1 polymer ?
#
loop_
_entity_poly.entity_id
_entity_poly.type
_entity_poly.pdbx_seq_one_letter_code
_entity_poly.pdbx_strand_id
1 'polypeptide(L)'
;MTILERHNDAAVRSTNSASTGGESATGSTELIHAAEADTLPTSFGVFKPVGYVMMGLPTQAQIDALVAALHSAGWPAPGVRQFAPRESVAELRAMVDNAGPLAGFGYEITLLQRYLALTEAGYRWLLVQADDSERAAAAAALARASGATMAVYYRTLTVEELIS
;
A
#
# COMPACT_ATOMS: atom_id res chain seq x y z
N MET A 1 -47.86 -17.70 63.96
CA MET A 1 -48.79 -18.68 63.35
C MET A 1 -48.14 -19.13 62.08
N THR A 2 -47.39 -20.17 62.16
CA THR A 2 -47.75 -21.54 61.74
C THR A 2 -47.29 -21.72 60.27
N ILE A 3 -46.11 -22.33 60.05
CA ILE A 3 -45.96 -23.80 59.82
C ILE A 3 -46.13 -24.09 58.31
N LEU A 4 -45.36 -24.78 57.64
CA LEU A 4 -44.38 -25.87 57.57
C LEU A 4 -43.95 -26.03 56.09
N GLU A 5 -42.69 -26.24 55.84
CA GLU A 5 -42.03 -27.54 55.54
C GLU A 5 -42.62 -28.29 54.35
N ARG A 6 -41.79 -28.67 53.38
CA ARG A 6 -40.88 -29.80 53.24
C ARG A 6 -40.40 -29.87 51.85
N HIS A 7 -39.11 -30.06 51.72
CA HIS A 7 -38.39 -31.27 51.25
C HIS A 7 -38.90 -31.91 49.98
N ASN A 8 -38.04 -32.03 48.98
CA ASN A 8 -37.08 -33.10 48.71
C ASN A 8 -36.50 -32.85 47.36
N ASP A 9 -35.24 -32.72 47.19
CA ASP A 9 -34.19 -33.74 47.04
C ASP A 9 -34.30 -34.61 45.79
N ALA A 10 -33.19 -34.68 45.19
CA ALA A 10 -32.62 -35.67 44.28
C ALA A 10 -32.28 -35.10 42.88
N ALA A 11 -31.09 -34.70 42.75
CA ALA A 11 -29.96 -35.51 42.31
C ALA A 11 -29.92 -35.83 40.81
N VAL A 12 -28.87 -35.34 40.23
CA VAL A 12 -27.90 -36.06 39.42
C VAL A 12 -28.03 -36.11 37.89
N ARG A 13 -26.94 -35.66 37.34
CA ARG A 13 -26.27 -35.97 36.05
C ARG A 13 -26.43 -34.93 34.98
N SER A 14 -25.36 -34.19 34.89
CA SER A 14 -24.26 -34.42 33.93
C SER A 14 -24.72 -34.67 32.51
N THR A 15 -24.61 -33.70 31.69
CA THR A 15 -23.87 -33.85 30.43
C THR A 15 -23.51 -32.46 29.89
N ASN A 16 -22.30 -32.31 29.78
CA ASN A 16 -21.45 -31.54 28.90
C ASN A 16 -22.14 -31.09 27.60
N SER A 17 -22.13 -29.78 27.29
CA SER A 17 -21.98 -29.33 25.93
C SER A 17 -21.67 -27.84 25.90
N ALA A 18 -20.41 -27.60 25.62
CA ALA A 18 -19.87 -26.59 24.71
C ALA A 18 -20.56 -25.20 24.72
N SER A 19 -19.96 -24.36 25.48
CA SER A 19 -19.85 -22.94 25.26
C SER A 19 -19.28 -22.67 23.90
N THR A 20 -20.01 -22.06 23.01
CA THR A 20 -19.42 -21.42 21.85
C THR A 20 -19.43 -19.94 22.13
N GLY A 21 -18.26 -19.47 22.57
CA GLY A 21 -17.95 -18.07 22.65
C GLY A 21 -18.01 -17.44 21.27
N GLY A 22 -18.75 -16.38 21.14
CA GLY A 22 -18.68 -15.49 19.99
C GLY A 22 -17.34 -14.79 19.99
N GLU A 23 -16.43 -15.26 19.18
CA GLU A 23 -15.22 -14.57 18.83
C GLU A 23 -15.52 -13.53 17.77
N SER A 24 -15.32 -12.31 18.15
CA SER A 24 -15.35 -11.12 17.31
C SER A 24 -14.43 -11.28 16.11
N ALA A 25 -15.01 -11.44 14.95
CA ALA A 25 -14.32 -11.38 13.67
C ALA A 25 -13.94 -9.93 13.32
N THR A 26 -13.02 -9.32 14.06
CA THR A 26 -12.49 -7.97 13.76
C THR A 26 -11.00 -8.01 13.38
N GLY A 27 -10.36 -9.18 13.44
CA GLY A 27 -8.92 -9.31 13.20
C GLY A 27 -8.50 -9.74 11.79
N SER A 28 -9.44 -10.15 10.93
CA SER A 28 -9.06 -10.79 9.67
C SER A 28 -8.94 -9.84 8.47
N THR A 29 -9.44 -8.62 8.58
CA THR A 29 -9.43 -7.67 7.46
C THR A 29 -8.15 -6.83 7.40
N GLU A 30 -7.49 -6.62 8.54
CA GLU A 30 -6.21 -5.87 8.60
C GLU A 30 -5.00 -6.69 8.15
N LEU A 31 -5.03 -8.02 8.33
CA LEU A 31 -3.92 -8.90 7.96
C LEU A 31 -3.83 -9.17 6.46
N ILE A 32 -4.92 -9.00 5.71
CA ILE A 32 -4.93 -9.23 4.26
C ILE A 32 -4.34 -8.04 3.49
N HIS A 33 -4.38 -6.84 4.06
CA HIS A 33 -3.80 -5.64 3.42
C HIS A 33 -2.29 -5.50 3.62
N ALA A 34 -1.71 -6.17 4.61
CA ALA A 34 -0.26 -6.13 4.86
C ALA A 34 0.55 -7.09 3.98
N ALA A 35 -0.07 -8.14 3.43
CA ALA A 35 0.63 -9.19 2.68
C ALA A 35 0.80 -8.89 1.17
N GLU A 36 0.07 -7.90 0.61
CA GLU A 36 0.18 -7.53 -0.81
C GLU A 36 1.10 -6.33 -1.09
N ALA A 37 1.65 -5.71 -0.04
CA ALA A 37 2.44 -4.48 -0.15
C ALA A 37 3.94 -4.71 -0.36
N ASP A 38 4.42 -5.96 -0.31
CA ASP A 38 5.84 -6.26 -0.10
C ASP A 38 6.72 -6.32 -1.35
N THR A 39 6.18 -6.23 -2.55
CA THR A 39 7.02 -6.29 -3.76
C THR A 39 6.73 -5.15 -4.72
N LEU A 40 7.77 -4.38 -5.03
CA LEU A 40 7.71 -3.41 -6.10
C LEU A 40 7.51 -4.14 -7.44
N PRO A 41 6.58 -3.69 -8.30
CA PRO A 41 6.35 -4.33 -9.58
C PRO A 41 7.58 -4.19 -10.47
N THR A 42 8.14 -5.33 -10.87
CA THR A 42 9.28 -5.40 -11.77
C THR A 42 8.87 -6.01 -13.11
N SER A 43 9.46 -5.51 -14.18
CA SER A 43 9.40 -6.12 -15.50
C SER A 43 10.82 -6.46 -15.93
N PHE A 44 11.11 -7.73 -16.19
CA PHE A 44 12.47 -8.24 -16.55
C PHE A 44 13.55 -7.87 -15.52
N GLY A 45 13.21 -7.85 -14.22
CA GLY A 45 14.15 -7.51 -13.13
C GLY A 45 14.42 -6.01 -12.97
N VAL A 46 13.75 -5.15 -13.73
CA VAL A 46 13.82 -3.69 -13.63
C VAL A 46 12.48 -3.15 -13.10
N PHE A 47 12.53 -2.16 -12.21
CA PHE A 47 11.34 -1.48 -11.74
C PHE A 47 10.66 -0.74 -12.91
N LYS A 48 9.57 -1.29 -13.40
CA LYS A 48 8.77 -0.70 -14.48
C LYS A 48 7.28 -0.99 -14.28
N PRO A 49 6.60 -0.25 -13.41
CA PRO A 49 5.17 -0.43 -13.17
C PRO A 49 4.35 0.18 -14.32
N VAL A 50 4.31 -0.50 -15.46
CA VAL A 50 3.54 -0.06 -16.63
C VAL A 50 2.06 0.07 -16.29
N GLY A 51 1.45 1.19 -16.68
CA GLY A 51 0.06 1.50 -16.36
C GLY A 51 -0.13 2.11 -14.97
N TYR A 52 0.96 2.57 -14.33
CA TYR A 52 0.92 3.22 -13.02
C TYR A 52 1.66 4.54 -13.00
N VAL A 53 1.22 5.43 -12.13
CA VAL A 53 1.94 6.65 -11.74
C VAL A 53 2.59 6.41 -10.40
N MET A 54 3.93 6.53 -10.35
CA MET A 54 4.71 6.53 -9.11
C MET A 54 4.78 7.95 -8.56
N MET A 55 4.37 8.15 -7.33
CA MET A 55 4.29 9.47 -6.69
C MET A 55 5.10 9.50 -5.40
N GLY A 56 5.92 10.54 -5.22
CA GLY A 56 6.74 10.74 -4.03
C GLY A 56 6.23 11.90 -3.18
N LEU A 57 5.97 11.63 -1.88
CA LEU A 57 5.50 12.60 -0.92
C LEU A 57 6.37 12.60 0.36
N PRO A 58 6.66 13.78 0.92
CA PRO A 58 7.55 13.89 2.09
C PRO A 58 6.99 13.25 3.37
N THR A 59 5.67 13.24 3.58
CA THR A 59 5.06 12.86 4.86
C THR A 59 3.91 11.90 4.73
N GLN A 60 3.63 11.15 5.80
CA GLN A 60 2.47 10.24 5.85
C GLN A 60 1.15 11.01 5.75
N ALA A 61 1.04 12.17 6.41
CA ALA A 61 -0.18 12.98 6.34
C ALA A 61 -0.53 13.40 4.91
N GLN A 62 0.47 13.69 4.08
CA GLN A 62 0.27 14.00 2.66
C GLN A 62 -0.16 12.77 1.85
N ILE A 63 0.41 11.60 2.15
CA ILE A 63 -0.03 10.32 1.57
C ILE A 63 -1.51 10.08 1.90
N ASP A 64 -1.89 10.19 3.17
CA ASP A 64 -3.25 9.93 3.62
C ASP A 64 -4.25 10.88 2.95
N ALA A 65 -3.89 12.16 2.83
CA ALA A 65 -4.69 13.15 2.12
C ALA A 65 -4.84 12.82 0.63
N LEU A 66 -3.76 12.40 -0.02
CA LEU A 66 -3.79 11.99 -1.43
C LEU A 66 -4.64 10.73 -1.65
N VAL A 67 -4.48 9.72 -0.80
CA VAL A 67 -5.28 8.48 -0.86
C VAL A 67 -6.77 8.79 -0.74
N ALA A 68 -7.15 9.64 0.23
CA ALA A 68 -8.55 10.07 0.38
C ALA A 68 -9.07 10.82 -0.86
N ALA A 69 -8.25 11.71 -1.44
CA ALA A 69 -8.60 12.44 -2.65
C ALA A 69 -8.77 11.53 -3.87
N LEU A 70 -7.87 10.55 -4.04
CA LEU A 70 -7.94 9.55 -5.11
C LEU A 70 -9.21 8.70 -4.99
N HIS A 71 -9.53 8.19 -3.80
CA HIS A 71 -10.76 7.42 -3.59
C HIS A 71 -12.00 8.25 -3.85
N SER A 72 -12.03 9.51 -3.41
CA SER A 72 -13.14 10.44 -3.68
C SER A 72 -13.30 10.73 -5.17
N ALA A 73 -12.22 10.67 -5.94
CA ALA A 73 -12.21 10.86 -7.39
C ALA A 73 -12.41 9.56 -8.18
N GLY A 74 -12.72 8.43 -7.51
CA GLY A 74 -13.11 7.18 -8.14
C GLY A 74 -11.97 6.20 -8.42
N TRP A 75 -10.80 6.34 -7.77
CA TRP A 75 -9.79 5.28 -7.79
C TRP A 75 -10.16 4.17 -6.80
N PRO A 76 -10.28 2.91 -7.25
CA PRO A 76 -10.56 1.79 -6.36
C PRO A 76 -9.33 1.49 -5.48
N ALA A 77 -9.57 0.96 -4.27
CA ALA A 77 -8.50 0.64 -3.32
C ALA A 77 -7.39 -0.26 -3.90
N PRO A 78 -7.68 -1.31 -4.68
CA PRO A 78 -6.64 -2.13 -5.28
C PRO A 78 -5.74 -1.40 -6.30
N GLY A 79 -6.23 -0.29 -6.85
CA GLY A 79 -5.48 0.55 -7.79
C GLY A 79 -4.57 1.59 -7.12
N VAL A 80 -4.54 1.64 -5.78
CA VAL A 80 -3.73 2.60 -5.01
C VAL A 80 -2.89 1.83 -4.00
N ARG A 81 -1.58 1.74 -4.23
CA ARG A 81 -0.64 0.96 -3.40
C ARG A 81 0.37 1.87 -2.74
N GLN A 82 0.54 1.72 -1.45
CA GLN A 82 1.46 2.53 -0.64
C GLN A 82 2.70 1.73 -0.26
N PHE A 83 3.87 2.38 -0.30
CA PHE A 83 5.15 1.81 0.10
C PHE A 83 5.81 2.70 1.16
N ALA A 84 6.25 2.08 2.25
CA ALA A 84 6.99 2.77 3.30
C ALA A 84 8.50 2.85 2.97
N PRO A 85 9.22 3.87 3.47
CA PRO A 85 10.65 4.04 3.17
C PRO A 85 11.50 2.82 3.52
N ARG A 86 11.25 2.19 4.67
CA ARG A 86 12.06 1.06 5.13
C ARG A 86 11.98 -0.16 4.23
N GLU A 87 10.82 -0.42 3.66
CA GLU A 87 10.56 -1.53 2.75
C GLU A 87 11.20 -1.26 1.39
N SER A 88 11.12 -0.02 0.93
CA SER A 88 11.57 0.37 -0.40
C SER A 88 13.09 0.57 -0.53
N VAL A 89 13.80 0.99 0.54
CA VAL A 89 15.25 1.29 0.46
C VAL A 89 16.07 0.07 0.05
N ALA A 90 15.82 -1.09 0.68
CA ALA A 90 16.60 -2.29 0.42
C ALA A 90 16.42 -2.78 -1.02
N GLU A 91 15.17 -2.75 -1.52
CA GLU A 91 14.85 -3.15 -2.89
C GLU A 91 15.42 -2.17 -3.92
N LEU A 92 15.22 -0.86 -3.72
CA LEU A 92 15.76 0.17 -4.61
C LEU A 92 17.29 0.14 -4.67
N ARG A 93 17.96 -0.05 -3.52
CA ARG A 93 19.42 -0.19 -3.47
C ARG A 93 19.89 -1.43 -4.24
N ALA A 94 19.24 -2.58 -4.02
CA ALA A 94 19.55 -3.79 -4.76
C ALA A 94 19.33 -3.62 -6.28
N MET A 95 18.30 -2.90 -6.71
CA MET A 95 18.06 -2.59 -8.12
C MET A 95 19.15 -1.68 -8.70
N VAL A 96 19.57 -0.66 -7.96
CA VAL A 96 20.67 0.23 -8.39
C VAL A 96 21.99 -0.52 -8.48
N ASP A 97 22.31 -1.35 -7.48
CA ASP A 97 23.57 -2.12 -7.42
C ASP A 97 23.63 -3.21 -8.51
N ASN A 98 22.49 -3.83 -8.83
CA ASN A 98 22.38 -4.84 -9.89
C ASN A 98 22.27 -4.25 -11.30
N ALA A 99 22.02 -2.96 -11.41
CA ALA A 99 22.09 -2.25 -12.68
C ALA A 99 23.56 -2.18 -13.10
N GLY A 100 24.03 -3.17 -13.87
CA GLY A 100 25.42 -3.27 -14.30
C GLY A 100 25.88 -2.05 -15.09
N PRO A 101 27.20 -1.92 -15.35
CA PRO A 101 27.79 -0.74 -16.00
C PRO A 101 27.24 -0.46 -17.41
N LEU A 102 26.60 -1.44 -18.06
CA LEU A 102 25.90 -1.26 -19.34
C LEU A 102 24.45 -0.76 -19.17
N ALA A 103 23.87 -0.88 -18.00
CA ALA A 103 22.55 -0.34 -17.68
C ALA A 103 22.60 1.19 -17.39
N GLY A 104 23.79 1.79 -17.29
CA GLY A 104 23.99 3.23 -17.10
C GLY A 104 23.63 4.11 -18.31
N PHE A 105 23.15 3.51 -19.38
CA PHE A 105 22.64 4.22 -20.55
C PHE A 105 21.13 4.39 -20.48
N GLY A 106 20.61 5.06 -19.46
CA GLY A 106 19.18 5.27 -19.47
C GLY A 106 18.70 6.19 -18.36
N TYR A 107 17.74 6.97 -18.72
CA TYR A 107 16.89 7.77 -17.88
C TYR A 107 16.32 6.93 -16.69
N GLU A 108 16.06 5.64 -16.88
CA GLU A 108 15.50 4.73 -15.87
C GLU A 108 16.44 4.54 -14.67
N ILE A 109 17.77 4.50 -14.86
CA ILE A 109 18.73 4.38 -13.74
C ILE A 109 18.86 5.68 -12.97
N THR A 110 18.89 6.80 -13.68
CA THR A 110 18.88 8.11 -13.04
C THR A 110 17.63 8.27 -12.17
N LEU A 111 16.50 7.76 -12.66
CA LEU A 111 15.23 7.78 -11.95
C LEU A 111 15.26 6.88 -10.72
N LEU A 112 15.81 5.66 -10.81
CA LEU A 112 15.99 4.75 -9.67
C LEU A 112 16.91 5.35 -8.60
N GLN A 113 18.01 5.98 -9.00
CA GLN A 113 18.91 6.69 -8.07
C GLN A 113 18.19 7.85 -7.36
N ARG A 114 17.34 8.58 -8.09
CA ARG A 114 16.52 9.64 -7.51
C ARG A 114 15.49 9.08 -6.52
N TYR A 115 14.84 7.96 -6.84
CA TYR A 115 13.94 7.28 -5.92
C TYR A 115 14.67 6.84 -4.65
N LEU A 116 15.84 6.23 -4.79
CA LEU A 116 16.64 5.80 -3.64
C LEU A 116 17.00 6.99 -2.76
N ALA A 117 17.53 8.08 -3.32
CA ALA A 117 17.92 9.27 -2.57
C ALA A 117 16.72 9.91 -1.82
N LEU A 118 15.57 10.01 -2.46
CA LEU A 118 14.35 10.53 -1.84
C LEU A 118 13.83 9.58 -0.74
N THR A 119 13.90 8.27 -0.97
CA THR A 119 13.49 7.27 0.02
C THR A 119 14.39 7.31 1.26
N GLU A 120 15.69 7.46 1.07
CA GLU A 120 16.66 7.68 2.17
C GLU A 120 16.41 9.00 2.92
N ALA A 121 15.91 10.02 2.24
CA ALA A 121 15.44 11.26 2.84
C ALA A 121 14.09 11.15 3.56
N GLY A 122 13.47 9.94 3.58
CA GLY A 122 12.22 9.68 4.30
C GLY A 122 10.96 9.82 3.48
N TYR A 123 11.06 10.03 2.18
CA TYR A 123 9.91 10.08 1.28
C TYR A 123 9.16 8.76 1.27
N ARG A 124 7.86 8.87 1.08
CA ARG A 124 6.93 7.75 0.94
C ARG A 124 6.40 7.71 -0.47
N TRP A 125 6.05 6.52 -0.90
CA TRP A 125 5.67 6.28 -2.28
C TRP A 125 4.25 5.79 -2.39
N LEU A 126 3.56 6.29 -3.41
CA LEU A 126 2.25 5.83 -3.83
C LEU A 126 2.33 5.38 -5.28
N LEU A 127 1.83 4.20 -5.56
CA LEU A 127 1.67 3.68 -6.91
C LEU A 127 0.19 3.68 -7.26
N VAL A 128 -0.19 4.46 -8.25
CA VAL A 128 -1.59 4.71 -8.63
C VAL A 128 -1.83 4.21 -10.04
N GLN A 129 -2.78 3.30 -10.19
CA GLN A 129 -3.15 2.77 -11.50
C GLN A 129 -3.75 3.86 -12.39
N ALA A 130 -3.26 3.94 -13.62
CA ALA A 130 -3.74 4.85 -14.63
C ALA A 130 -3.71 4.15 -16.01
N ASP A 131 -4.87 3.89 -16.55
CA ASP A 131 -5.01 3.11 -17.79
C ASP A 131 -4.65 3.95 -19.03
N ASP A 132 -4.66 5.28 -18.89
CA ASP A 132 -4.33 6.23 -19.95
C ASP A 132 -3.69 7.52 -19.40
N SER A 133 -3.25 8.39 -20.32
CA SER A 133 -2.58 9.64 -19.98
C SER A 133 -3.50 10.68 -19.32
N GLU A 134 -4.80 10.66 -19.60
CA GLU A 134 -5.78 11.57 -18.99
C GLU A 134 -5.94 11.21 -17.52
N ARG A 135 -6.10 9.91 -17.23
CA ARG A 135 -6.19 9.41 -15.87
C ARG A 135 -4.88 9.61 -15.09
N ALA A 136 -3.72 9.45 -15.74
CA ALA A 136 -2.43 9.74 -15.15
C ALA A 136 -2.27 11.24 -14.81
N ALA A 137 -2.67 12.14 -15.71
CA ALA A 137 -2.65 13.58 -15.48
C ALA A 137 -3.59 13.99 -14.34
N ALA A 138 -4.80 13.42 -14.27
CA ALA A 138 -5.74 13.64 -13.19
C ALA A 138 -5.17 13.21 -11.83
N ALA A 139 -4.56 12.03 -11.76
CA ALA A 139 -3.89 11.55 -10.55
C ALA A 139 -2.72 12.47 -10.14
N ALA A 140 -1.90 12.91 -11.09
CA ALA A 140 -0.81 13.86 -10.83
C ALA A 140 -1.31 15.23 -10.36
N ALA A 141 -2.44 15.70 -10.84
CA ALA A 141 -3.06 16.94 -10.35
C ALA A 141 -3.46 16.84 -8.88
N LEU A 142 -4.07 15.73 -8.46
CA LEU A 142 -4.38 15.45 -7.06
C LEU A 142 -3.11 15.32 -6.21
N ALA A 143 -2.10 14.64 -6.73
CA ALA A 143 -0.80 14.51 -6.07
C ALA A 143 -0.14 15.87 -5.82
N ARG A 144 -0.14 16.75 -6.83
CA ARG A 144 0.39 18.12 -6.70
C ARG A 144 -0.37 18.91 -5.64
N ALA A 145 -1.69 18.82 -5.62
CA ALA A 145 -2.52 19.47 -4.62
C ALA A 145 -2.25 18.95 -3.19
N SER A 146 -1.83 17.69 -3.07
CA SER A 146 -1.45 17.06 -1.79
C SER A 146 0.03 17.28 -1.42
N GLY A 147 0.79 18.02 -2.24
CA GLY A 147 2.19 18.35 -1.98
C GLY A 147 3.20 17.28 -2.43
N ALA A 148 2.85 16.46 -3.42
CA ALA A 148 3.81 15.59 -4.07
C ALA A 148 4.89 16.43 -4.79
N THR A 149 6.13 16.01 -4.64
CA THR A 149 7.28 16.66 -5.29
C THR A 149 7.76 15.89 -6.51
N MET A 150 7.22 14.70 -6.73
CA MET A 150 7.55 13.84 -7.85
C MET A 150 6.33 13.01 -8.25
N ALA A 151 6.07 12.91 -9.56
CA ALA A 151 5.13 11.95 -10.13
C ALA A 151 5.61 11.51 -11.50
N VAL A 152 5.70 10.19 -11.72
CA VAL A 152 6.22 9.58 -12.93
C VAL A 152 5.24 8.54 -13.45
N TYR A 153 4.81 8.69 -14.69
CA TYR A 153 3.92 7.76 -15.35
C TYR A 153 4.71 6.77 -16.20
N TYR A 154 4.53 5.48 -15.93
CA TYR A 154 5.18 4.39 -16.65
C TYR A 154 4.30 3.87 -17.76
N ARG A 155 4.66 4.16 -19.00
CA ARG A 155 4.02 3.64 -20.20
C ARG A 155 4.79 2.44 -20.74
N THR A 156 4.19 1.71 -21.66
CA THR A 156 4.82 0.51 -22.24
C THR A 156 6.20 0.81 -22.84
N LEU A 157 6.35 1.91 -23.57
CA LEU A 157 7.58 2.26 -24.29
C LEU A 157 8.29 3.51 -23.75
N THR A 158 7.63 4.27 -22.87
CA THR A 158 8.16 5.55 -22.38
C THR A 158 7.89 5.73 -20.90
N VAL A 159 8.67 6.61 -20.29
CA VAL A 159 8.48 7.10 -18.93
C VAL A 159 8.26 8.60 -19.03
N GLU A 160 7.22 9.11 -18.39
CA GLU A 160 6.78 10.50 -18.46
C GLU A 160 6.80 11.14 -17.08
N GLU A 161 7.62 12.17 -16.88
CA GLU A 161 7.58 12.96 -15.65
C GLU A 161 6.38 13.91 -15.67
N LEU A 162 5.46 13.75 -14.73
CA LEU A 162 4.27 14.59 -14.57
C LEU A 162 4.48 15.69 -13.50
N ILE A 163 5.35 15.42 -12.53
CA ILE A 163 5.86 16.36 -11.51
C ILE A 163 7.34 16.07 -11.33
N SER A 164 8.18 17.10 -11.41
CA SER A 164 9.64 17.04 -11.26
C SER A 164 10.17 18.16 -10.37
#